data_4e032569e50101e6a3ca089857bbebb5
#
_entry.id   4e032569e50101e6a3ca089857bbebb5
#
_cell.length_a   1.000
_cell.length_b   1.000
_cell.length_c   1.000
_cell.angle_alpha   90.00
_cell.angle_beta   90.00
_cell.angle_gamma   90.00
#
_symmetry.space_group_name_H-M   'P 1'
#
loop_
_entity.id
_entity.type
_entity.pdbx_description
1 polymer ?
#
loop_
_entity_poly.entity_id
_entity_poly.type
_entity_poly.pdbx_seq_one_letter_code
_entity_poly.pdbx_strand_id
1 'polypeptide(L)'
;MTTAPANLLAVRRLLLDTIKGLDPAAVGIVGDPAHRGGYHCGSDRVVTNDYSVVESPRDSGGLTLYASGLDVGTFSVRVGGTTHNLQTFSTWCVAQCRANTPDSRDLREIIYSPDGKVVRRWDRLGRRTSGDDSHLWHTHLSFFRDSTKAGRDQTPLFRRYLTGIGLLKDTDMTPEEHAWLETVHKNLTVLDGRNPVGQIYTRLAMGEDHTNPDFVVTHPTLKSLGAQLTSLQTALTALANKDFTDEQAIVAGVLAGLTPEKIAAAIPPTIAKQVADELAKRLVA
;
A
#
# COMPACT_ATOMS: atom_id res chain seq x y z
N MET A 1 -29.72 -0.92 -5.77
CA MET A 1 -29.43 0.31 -6.55
C MET A 1 -27.95 0.58 -6.49
N THR A 2 -27.35 0.98 -7.61
CA THR A 2 -25.92 1.35 -7.65
C THR A 2 -25.60 2.43 -6.63
N THR A 3 -24.50 2.27 -5.90
CA THR A 3 -24.05 3.18 -4.84
C THR A 3 -22.56 3.52 -4.98
N ALA A 4 -22.17 4.66 -4.43
CA ALA A 4 -20.76 5.05 -4.34
C ALA A 4 -20.08 4.31 -3.18
N PRO A 5 -18.94 3.62 -3.41
CA PRO A 5 -18.22 2.95 -2.34
C PRO A 5 -17.43 3.94 -1.48
N ALA A 6 -17.19 3.58 -0.22
CA ALA A 6 -16.53 4.44 0.76
C ALA A 6 -15.12 4.90 0.33
N ASN A 7 -14.35 4.02 -0.32
CA ASN A 7 -13.00 4.34 -0.80
C ASN A 7 -12.99 5.40 -1.90
N LEU A 8 -13.95 5.39 -2.84
CA LEU A 8 -14.06 6.44 -3.86
C LEU A 8 -14.66 7.73 -3.29
N LEU A 9 -15.57 7.63 -2.31
CA LEU A 9 -16.04 8.80 -1.56
C LEU A 9 -14.90 9.48 -0.80
N ALA A 10 -13.93 8.72 -0.28
CA ALA A 10 -12.73 9.29 0.34
C ALA A 10 -11.87 10.07 -0.67
N VAL A 11 -11.66 9.53 -1.89
CA VAL A 11 -10.97 10.26 -2.97
C VAL A 11 -11.73 11.52 -3.34
N ARG A 12 -13.05 11.42 -3.54
CA ARG A 12 -13.89 12.57 -3.87
C ARG A 12 -13.76 13.67 -2.82
N ARG A 13 -13.85 13.33 -1.54
CA ARG A 13 -13.68 14.27 -0.43
C ARG A 13 -12.31 14.92 -0.47
N LEU A 14 -11.24 14.13 -0.58
CA LEU A 14 -9.86 14.63 -0.65
C LEU A 14 -9.68 15.67 -1.77
N LEU A 15 -10.20 15.39 -2.98
CA LEU A 15 -10.10 16.32 -4.11
C LEU A 15 -10.86 17.62 -3.85
N LEU A 16 -12.11 17.53 -3.34
CA LEU A 16 -12.96 18.69 -3.09
C LEU A 16 -12.43 19.55 -1.93
N ASP A 17 -11.90 18.96 -0.90
CA ASP A 17 -11.35 19.68 0.25
C ASP A 17 -10.07 20.43 -0.13
N THR A 18 -9.28 19.87 -1.07
CA THR A 18 -7.95 20.38 -1.40
C THR A 18 -7.94 21.30 -2.62
N ILE A 19 -8.67 20.96 -3.68
CA ILE A 19 -8.70 21.73 -4.94
C ILE A 19 -9.79 22.81 -4.83
N LYS A 20 -9.40 24.01 -4.44
CA LYS A 20 -10.34 25.14 -4.35
C LYS A 20 -10.97 25.46 -5.71
N GLY A 21 -12.29 25.56 -5.76
CA GLY A 21 -13.05 25.87 -6.97
C GLY A 21 -13.36 24.66 -7.85
N LEU A 22 -12.98 23.43 -7.45
CA LEU A 22 -13.49 22.22 -8.08
C LEU A 22 -14.96 22.05 -7.71
N ASP A 23 -15.84 22.06 -8.72
CA ASP A 23 -17.29 21.91 -8.53
C ASP A 23 -17.62 20.52 -7.98
N PRO A 24 -18.31 20.41 -6.83
CA PRO A 24 -18.76 19.12 -6.30
C PRO A 24 -19.65 18.33 -7.29
N ALA A 25 -20.40 18.99 -8.16
CA ALA A 25 -21.20 18.33 -9.19
C ALA A 25 -20.35 17.73 -10.32
N ALA A 26 -19.12 18.24 -10.51
CA ALA A 26 -18.18 17.76 -11.50
C ALA A 26 -17.28 16.61 -10.99
N VAL A 27 -17.48 16.14 -9.75
CA VAL A 27 -16.78 14.95 -9.22
C VAL A 27 -17.80 13.85 -8.99
N GLY A 28 -18.00 13.04 -10.02
CA GLY A 28 -19.03 12.01 -10.09
C GLY A 28 -18.50 10.60 -9.84
N ILE A 29 -19.27 9.76 -9.16
CA ILE A 29 -18.95 8.34 -8.95
C ILE A 29 -20.03 7.46 -9.56
N VAL A 30 -21.29 7.77 -9.31
CA VAL A 30 -22.45 7.03 -9.80
C VAL A 30 -23.02 7.76 -10.99
N GLY A 31 -23.22 7.05 -12.11
CA GLY A 31 -23.89 7.60 -13.28
C GLY A 31 -25.34 8.00 -12.98
N ASP A 32 -25.89 8.89 -13.79
CA ASP A 32 -27.29 9.29 -13.68
C ASP A 32 -28.24 8.08 -13.76
N PRO A 33 -29.53 8.21 -13.38
CA PRO A 33 -30.45 7.08 -13.34
C PRO A 33 -30.67 6.39 -14.69
N ALA A 34 -30.46 7.08 -15.82
CA ALA A 34 -30.58 6.52 -17.15
C ALA A 34 -29.32 5.83 -17.65
N HIS A 35 -28.17 6.11 -17.04
CA HIS A 35 -26.88 5.54 -17.40
C HIS A 35 -26.87 4.02 -17.27
N ARG A 36 -26.41 3.32 -18.30
CA ARG A 36 -26.29 1.87 -18.36
C ARG A 36 -24.89 1.46 -18.79
N GLY A 37 -24.36 0.45 -18.11
CA GLY A 37 -23.03 -0.08 -18.42
C GLY A 37 -21.89 0.76 -17.90
N GLY A 38 -20.66 0.27 -18.08
CA GLY A 38 -19.44 0.93 -17.66
C GLY A 38 -19.22 0.95 -16.14
N TYR A 39 -18.16 1.63 -15.71
CA TYR A 39 -17.72 1.62 -14.30
C TYR A 39 -18.56 2.50 -13.37
N HIS A 40 -19.40 3.41 -13.90
CA HIS A 40 -20.34 4.19 -13.08
C HIS A 40 -21.61 3.41 -12.69
N CYS A 41 -21.71 2.16 -13.15
CA CYS A 41 -22.82 1.24 -12.85
C CYS A 41 -22.39 0.09 -11.95
N GLY A 42 -23.22 -0.25 -10.97
CA GLY A 42 -23.13 -1.52 -10.24
C GLY A 42 -23.84 -2.65 -10.97
N SER A 43 -23.93 -3.82 -10.33
CA SER A 43 -24.55 -5.02 -10.90
C SER A 43 -26.00 -4.87 -11.34
N ASP A 44 -26.70 -3.88 -10.82
CA ASP A 44 -28.11 -3.58 -11.17
C ASP A 44 -28.27 -2.81 -12.50
N ARG A 45 -27.17 -2.26 -13.06
CA ARG A 45 -27.22 -1.40 -14.25
C ARG A 45 -26.18 -1.72 -15.33
N VAL A 46 -25.26 -2.68 -15.08
CA VAL A 46 -24.39 -3.18 -16.14
C VAL A 46 -25.20 -3.94 -17.20
N VAL A 47 -24.78 -3.84 -18.45
CA VAL A 47 -25.45 -4.51 -19.57
C VAL A 47 -24.84 -5.89 -19.82
N THR A 48 -25.53 -6.73 -20.63
CA THR A 48 -24.98 -8.03 -21.03
C THR A 48 -23.65 -7.84 -21.77
N ASN A 49 -22.65 -8.61 -21.40
CA ASN A 49 -21.29 -8.51 -21.94
C ASN A 49 -20.62 -7.14 -21.75
N ASP A 50 -21.00 -6.44 -20.69
CA ASP A 50 -20.41 -5.16 -20.34
C ASP A 50 -18.88 -5.29 -20.20
N TYR A 51 -18.16 -4.44 -20.92
CA TYR A 51 -16.69 -4.45 -20.93
C TYR A 51 -16.09 -4.24 -19.53
N SER A 52 -16.78 -3.44 -18.70
CA SER A 52 -16.38 -3.17 -17.34
C SER A 52 -16.55 -4.36 -16.38
N VAL A 53 -17.02 -5.49 -16.91
CA VAL A 53 -17.22 -6.75 -16.20
C VAL A 53 -16.43 -7.89 -16.83
N VAL A 54 -16.57 -8.08 -18.16
CA VAL A 54 -16.10 -9.31 -18.81
C VAL A 54 -14.63 -9.25 -19.24
N GLU A 55 -14.04 -8.07 -19.34
CA GLU A 55 -12.67 -7.93 -19.87
C GLU A 55 -11.58 -8.33 -18.87
N SER A 56 -11.89 -8.40 -17.57
CA SER A 56 -10.92 -8.73 -16.53
C SER A 56 -11.52 -9.62 -15.45
N PRO A 57 -10.80 -10.65 -14.98
CA PRO A 57 -11.19 -11.42 -13.79
C PRO A 57 -11.31 -10.54 -12.53
N ARG A 58 -10.55 -9.45 -12.44
CA ARG A 58 -10.64 -8.48 -11.35
C ARG A 58 -11.98 -7.74 -11.35
N ASP A 59 -12.54 -7.51 -12.53
CA ASP A 59 -13.82 -6.83 -12.70
C ASP A 59 -14.99 -7.81 -12.49
N SER A 60 -14.95 -8.97 -13.14
CA SER A 60 -16.03 -9.95 -13.00
C SER A 60 -16.16 -10.49 -11.56
N GLY A 61 -15.03 -10.78 -10.89
CA GLY A 61 -15.01 -11.22 -9.50
C GLY A 61 -15.29 -10.10 -8.48
N GLY A 62 -15.16 -8.86 -8.91
CA GLY A 62 -15.39 -7.66 -8.10
C GLY A 62 -16.77 -7.02 -8.28
N LEU A 63 -17.62 -7.53 -9.17
CA LEU A 63 -18.92 -6.94 -9.46
C LEU A 63 -19.84 -6.97 -8.24
N THR A 64 -20.32 -5.81 -7.84
CA THR A 64 -21.24 -5.57 -6.73
C THR A 64 -22.21 -4.44 -7.12
N LEU A 65 -23.01 -3.96 -6.17
CA LEU A 65 -23.80 -2.74 -6.36
C LEU A 65 -22.96 -1.45 -6.34
N TYR A 66 -21.64 -1.54 -6.07
CA TYR A 66 -20.76 -0.38 -6.10
C TYR A 66 -20.39 0.03 -7.53
N ALA A 67 -20.45 1.33 -7.79
CA ALA A 67 -19.76 1.94 -8.93
C ALA A 67 -18.24 1.88 -8.69
N SER A 68 -17.47 1.80 -9.77
CA SER A 68 -15.99 1.78 -9.73
C SER A 68 -15.38 2.83 -10.66
N GLY A 69 -16.17 3.80 -11.11
CA GLY A 69 -15.76 4.97 -11.88
C GLY A 69 -15.69 6.22 -11.01
N LEU A 70 -14.79 7.13 -11.36
CA LEU A 70 -14.67 8.46 -10.77
C LEU A 70 -14.44 9.46 -11.89
N ASP A 71 -15.31 10.44 -12.02
CA ASP A 71 -15.11 11.60 -12.90
C ASP A 71 -14.51 12.75 -12.10
N VAL A 72 -13.58 13.46 -12.70
CA VAL A 72 -13.01 14.70 -12.18
C VAL A 72 -13.17 15.77 -13.26
N GLY A 73 -13.98 16.78 -12.99
CA GLY A 73 -14.24 17.87 -13.91
C GLY A 73 -13.13 18.91 -13.98
N THR A 74 -13.38 19.94 -14.76
CA THR A 74 -12.41 21.03 -14.95
C THR A 74 -12.12 21.77 -13.66
N PHE A 75 -10.83 22.03 -13.43
CA PHE A 75 -10.33 22.92 -12.38
C PHE A 75 -9.09 23.64 -12.86
N SER A 76 -8.73 24.71 -12.17
CA SER A 76 -7.47 25.44 -12.39
C SER A 76 -7.04 26.07 -11.07
N VAL A 77 -5.85 25.74 -10.59
CA VAL A 77 -5.26 26.27 -9.36
C VAL A 77 -3.86 26.76 -9.64
N ARG A 78 -3.44 27.83 -8.97
CA ARG A 78 -2.10 28.38 -9.10
C ARG A 78 -1.33 28.19 -7.78
N VAL A 79 -0.21 27.48 -7.86
CA VAL A 79 0.66 27.19 -6.72
C VAL A 79 2.11 27.50 -7.10
N GLY A 80 2.81 28.28 -6.28
CA GLY A 80 4.21 28.59 -6.52
C GLY A 80 4.49 29.23 -7.89
N GLY A 81 3.52 29.98 -8.46
CA GLY A 81 3.64 30.56 -9.79
C GLY A 81 3.25 29.64 -10.94
N THR A 82 3.08 28.34 -10.71
CA THR A 82 2.67 27.35 -11.72
C THR A 82 1.16 27.12 -11.69
N THR A 83 0.55 26.99 -12.87
CA THR A 83 -0.87 26.65 -13.01
C THR A 83 -1.02 25.15 -13.18
N HIS A 84 -1.83 24.55 -12.32
CA HIS A 84 -2.23 23.15 -12.40
C HIS A 84 -3.72 23.08 -12.74
N ASN A 85 -4.07 22.23 -13.67
CA ASN A 85 -5.43 22.08 -14.19
C ASN A 85 -5.77 20.62 -14.48
N LEU A 86 -6.98 20.38 -14.97
CA LEU A 86 -7.44 19.04 -15.32
C LEU A 86 -6.46 18.32 -16.28
N GLN A 87 -5.92 19.00 -17.29
CA GLN A 87 -5.03 18.40 -18.28
C GLN A 87 -3.70 17.96 -17.67
N THR A 88 -3.11 18.80 -16.81
CA THR A 88 -1.86 18.45 -16.09
C THR A 88 -2.08 17.32 -15.09
N PHE A 89 -3.20 17.33 -14.38
CA PHE A 89 -3.62 16.24 -13.48
C PHE A 89 -3.76 14.91 -14.23
N SER A 90 -4.53 14.91 -15.31
CA SER A 90 -4.83 13.70 -16.09
C SER A 90 -3.56 13.10 -16.69
N THR A 91 -2.72 13.95 -17.29
CA THR A 91 -1.44 13.54 -17.89
C THR A 91 -0.51 12.95 -16.82
N TRP A 92 -0.47 13.56 -15.63
CA TRP A 92 0.30 13.04 -14.52
C TRP A 92 -0.22 11.67 -14.06
N CYS A 93 -1.54 11.49 -13.87
CA CYS A 93 -2.13 10.20 -13.51
C CYS A 93 -1.77 9.11 -14.52
N VAL A 94 -1.87 9.41 -15.83
CA VAL A 94 -1.51 8.48 -16.89
C VAL A 94 -0.02 8.13 -16.85
N ALA A 95 0.86 9.09 -16.55
CA ALA A 95 2.29 8.82 -16.38
C ALA A 95 2.57 7.85 -15.23
N GLN A 96 1.87 7.99 -14.07
CA GLN A 96 1.98 7.05 -12.95
C GLN A 96 1.50 5.65 -13.32
N CYS A 97 0.39 5.57 -14.05
CA CYS A 97 -0.13 4.30 -14.54
C CYS A 97 0.82 3.61 -15.52
N ARG A 98 1.46 4.35 -16.42
CA ARG A 98 2.50 3.83 -17.34
C ARG A 98 3.75 3.36 -16.58
N ALA A 99 4.14 4.07 -15.53
CA ALA A 99 5.24 3.69 -14.66
C ALA A 99 4.87 2.53 -13.70
N ASN A 100 3.59 2.09 -13.69
CA ASN A 100 3.06 1.03 -12.84
C ASN A 100 3.38 1.25 -11.34
N THR A 101 3.28 2.50 -10.88
CA THR A 101 3.51 2.82 -9.47
C THR A 101 2.56 2.05 -8.56
N PRO A 102 2.95 1.65 -7.34
CA PRO A 102 2.13 0.81 -6.46
C PRO A 102 0.72 1.36 -6.24
N ASP A 103 0.58 2.67 -6.06
CA ASP A 103 -0.66 3.40 -5.83
C ASP A 103 -1.54 3.58 -7.08
N SER A 104 -1.03 3.27 -8.29
CA SER A 104 -1.79 3.32 -9.53
C SER A 104 -2.33 1.95 -9.99
N ARG A 105 -1.95 0.85 -9.31
CA ARG A 105 -2.21 -0.52 -9.80
C ARG A 105 -3.68 -0.92 -9.82
N ASP A 106 -4.51 -0.24 -9.08
CA ASP A 106 -5.96 -0.46 -9.07
C ASP A 106 -6.70 0.32 -10.16
N LEU A 107 -6.03 1.27 -10.83
CA LEU A 107 -6.60 1.93 -12.00
C LEU A 107 -6.61 0.98 -13.21
N ARG A 108 -7.80 0.77 -13.76
CA ARG A 108 -8.08 -0.03 -14.93
C ARG A 108 -7.85 0.77 -16.21
N GLU A 109 -8.36 2.00 -16.24
CA GLU A 109 -8.26 2.91 -17.38
C GLU A 109 -8.41 4.37 -16.96
N ILE A 110 -7.92 5.25 -17.80
CA ILE A 110 -8.14 6.70 -17.71
C ILE A 110 -8.53 7.20 -19.09
N ILE A 111 -9.72 7.83 -19.20
CA ILE A 111 -10.16 8.53 -20.39
C ILE A 111 -10.04 10.02 -20.12
N TYR A 112 -9.31 10.75 -20.95
CA TYR A 112 -8.89 12.11 -20.65
C TYR A 112 -8.56 12.90 -21.90
N SER A 113 -8.46 14.21 -21.75
CA SER A 113 -7.87 15.08 -22.76
C SER A 113 -6.57 15.72 -22.23
N PRO A 114 -5.43 15.55 -22.91
CA PRO A 114 -4.17 16.16 -22.48
C PRO A 114 -4.11 17.67 -22.78
N ASP A 115 -4.94 18.17 -23.67
CA ASP A 115 -4.88 19.54 -24.23
C ASP A 115 -6.26 20.24 -24.33
N GLY A 116 -7.33 19.56 -23.90
CA GLY A 116 -8.71 20.05 -24.04
C GLY A 116 -9.26 20.00 -25.47
N LYS A 117 -8.57 19.37 -26.43
CA LYS A 117 -8.93 19.30 -27.84
C LYS A 117 -9.09 17.87 -28.36
N VAL A 118 -8.31 16.95 -27.85
CA VAL A 118 -8.28 15.55 -28.27
C VAL A 118 -8.51 14.64 -27.09
N VAL A 119 -9.48 13.73 -27.21
CA VAL A 119 -9.71 12.68 -26.21
C VAL A 119 -8.74 11.52 -26.44
N ARG A 120 -8.14 11.04 -25.35
CA ARG A 120 -7.24 9.87 -25.30
C ARG A 120 -7.70 8.92 -24.22
N ARG A 121 -7.28 7.68 -24.34
CA ARG A 121 -7.49 6.65 -23.33
C ARG A 121 -6.20 5.93 -23.04
N TRP A 122 -5.85 5.84 -21.78
CA TRP A 122 -4.91 4.86 -21.28
C TRP A 122 -5.70 3.69 -20.73
N ASP A 123 -5.37 2.49 -21.14
CA ASP A 123 -6.03 1.25 -20.74
C ASP A 123 -4.97 0.25 -20.29
N ARG A 124 -5.06 -0.20 -19.04
CA ARG A 124 -4.11 -1.16 -18.48
C ARG A 124 -4.11 -2.50 -19.20
N LEU A 125 -5.24 -2.90 -19.77
CA LEU A 125 -5.34 -4.15 -20.56
C LEU A 125 -4.97 -3.96 -22.04
N GLY A 126 -4.76 -2.73 -22.49
CA GLY A 126 -4.42 -2.43 -23.88
C GLY A 126 -5.52 -2.72 -24.88
N ARG A 127 -6.78 -2.82 -24.44
CA ARG A 127 -7.93 -3.22 -25.28
C ARG A 127 -8.65 -2.05 -25.91
N ARG A 128 -8.55 -0.87 -25.32
CA ARG A 128 -9.33 0.31 -25.73
C ARG A 128 -8.43 1.54 -25.88
N THR A 129 -8.75 2.39 -26.85
CA THR A 129 -7.86 3.51 -27.23
C THR A 129 -8.56 4.87 -27.29
N SER A 130 -9.90 4.92 -27.26
CA SER A 130 -10.66 6.16 -27.44
C SER A 130 -11.77 6.32 -26.39
N GLY A 131 -12.30 7.51 -26.29
CA GLY A 131 -13.50 7.89 -25.56
C GLY A 131 -14.30 8.90 -26.38
N ASP A 132 -15.46 9.29 -25.89
CA ASP A 132 -16.29 10.33 -26.52
C ASP A 132 -15.84 11.74 -26.09
N ASP A 133 -16.41 12.76 -26.78
CA ASP A 133 -16.01 14.16 -26.61
C ASP A 133 -16.37 14.76 -25.25
N SER A 134 -17.19 14.10 -24.41
CA SER A 134 -17.47 14.57 -23.05
C SER A 134 -16.20 14.61 -22.20
N HIS A 135 -15.20 13.74 -22.51
CA HIS A 135 -13.92 13.68 -21.83
C HIS A 135 -12.95 14.82 -22.19
N LEU A 136 -13.38 15.81 -22.98
CA LEU A 136 -12.64 17.07 -23.16
C LEU A 136 -12.65 17.92 -21.89
N TRP A 137 -13.71 17.83 -21.07
CA TRP A 137 -13.90 18.65 -19.86
C TRP A 137 -13.99 17.87 -18.54
N HIS A 138 -13.87 16.55 -18.60
CA HIS A 138 -13.65 15.76 -17.39
C HIS A 138 -12.67 14.61 -17.67
N THR A 139 -12.03 14.13 -16.65
CA THR A 139 -11.22 12.92 -16.68
C THR A 139 -12.00 11.80 -16.01
N HIS A 140 -12.23 10.73 -16.75
CA HIS A 140 -12.82 9.50 -16.23
C HIS A 140 -11.73 8.55 -15.76
N LEU A 141 -11.78 8.11 -14.51
CA LEU A 141 -10.90 7.11 -13.94
C LEU A 141 -11.74 5.88 -13.58
N SER A 142 -11.42 4.74 -14.18
CA SER A 142 -12.00 3.45 -13.80
C SER A 142 -11.05 2.69 -12.90
N PHE A 143 -11.58 2.16 -11.81
CA PHE A 143 -10.86 1.27 -10.91
C PHE A 143 -11.31 -0.16 -11.14
N PHE A 144 -10.40 -1.13 -11.02
CA PHE A 144 -10.81 -2.53 -11.01
C PHE A 144 -11.85 -2.77 -9.92
N ARG A 145 -12.93 -3.46 -10.25
CA ARG A 145 -14.06 -3.68 -9.32
C ARG A 145 -13.68 -4.47 -8.06
N ASP A 146 -12.67 -5.35 -8.15
CA ASP A 146 -12.16 -6.07 -6.98
C ASP A 146 -11.59 -5.12 -5.92
N SER A 147 -10.98 -4.00 -6.34
CA SER A 147 -10.42 -3.01 -5.43
C SER A 147 -11.50 -2.21 -4.70
N THR A 148 -12.56 -1.85 -5.40
CA THR A 148 -13.71 -1.15 -4.79
C THR A 148 -14.50 -2.07 -3.86
N LYS A 149 -14.73 -3.32 -4.26
CA LYS A 149 -15.35 -4.36 -3.42
C LYS A 149 -14.58 -4.61 -2.13
N ALA A 150 -13.25 -4.69 -2.23
CA ALA A 150 -12.37 -4.91 -1.07
C ALA A 150 -12.18 -3.67 -0.18
N GLY A 151 -12.72 -2.50 -0.58
CA GLY A 151 -12.55 -1.25 0.16
C GLY A 151 -11.10 -0.75 0.19
N ARG A 152 -10.24 -1.15 -0.78
CA ARG A 152 -8.85 -0.71 -0.82
C ARG A 152 -8.77 0.81 -0.92
N ASP A 153 -7.89 1.41 -0.12
CA ASP A 153 -7.68 2.86 -0.15
C ASP A 153 -7.16 3.31 -1.51
N GLN A 154 -7.89 4.21 -2.15
CA GLN A 154 -7.55 4.78 -3.45
C GLN A 154 -7.00 6.21 -3.34
N THR A 155 -6.86 6.75 -2.12
CA THR A 155 -6.37 8.12 -1.90
C THR A 155 -4.87 8.32 -2.15
N PRO A 156 -3.96 7.32 -2.01
CA PRO A 156 -2.51 7.56 -2.06
C PRO A 156 -2.02 8.20 -3.36
N LEU A 157 -2.55 7.79 -4.51
CA LEU A 157 -2.18 8.39 -5.81
C LEU A 157 -2.53 9.88 -5.85
N PHE A 158 -3.73 10.23 -5.40
CA PHE A 158 -4.24 11.62 -5.42
C PHE A 158 -3.53 12.47 -4.37
N ARG A 159 -3.26 11.94 -3.18
CA ARG A 159 -2.44 12.61 -2.15
C ARG A 159 -1.06 12.94 -2.70
N ARG A 160 -0.40 11.99 -3.33
CA ARG A 160 0.93 12.20 -3.92
C ARG A 160 0.92 13.27 -5.02
N TYR A 161 -0.13 13.33 -5.86
CA TYR A 161 -0.30 14.43 -6.80
C TYR A 161 -0.43 15.78 -6.09
N LEU A 162 -1.35 15.87 -5.14
CA LEU A 162 -1.68 17.10 -4.43
C LEU A 162 -0.49 17.62 -3.60
N THR A 163 0.26 16.73 -2.98
CA THR A 163 1.52 17.05 -2.29
C THR A 163 2.58 17.52 -3.27
N GLY A 164 2.73 16.81 -4.39
CA GLY A 164 3.73 17.14 -5.43
C GLY A 164 3.53 18.50 -6.07
N ILE A 165 2.27 18.98 -6.16
CA ILE A 165 1.96 20.34 -6.65
C ILE A 165 1.89 21.37 -5.51
N GLY A 166 2.10 20.98 -4.26
CA GLY A 166 2.13 21.87 -3.09
C GLY A 166 0.76 22.30 -2.55
N LEU A 167 -0.33 21.63 -2.94
CA LEU A 167 -1.68 21.87 -2.39
C LEU A 167 -1.89 21.14 -1.06
N LEU A 168 -1.30 19.95 -0.90
CA LEU A 168 -1.18 19.26 0.38
C LEU A 168 0.22 19.44 0.93
N LYS A 169 0.34 19.63 2.22
CA LYS A 169 1.62 19.54 2.90
C LYS A 169 1.85 18.09 3.28
N ASP A 170 3.10 17.63 3.28
CA ASP A 170 3.48 16.30 3.78
C ASP A 170 3.10 16.09 5.26
N THR A 171 2.57 17.11 5.89
CA THR A 171 2.20 17.16 7.32
C THR A 171 0.69 17.02 7.58
N ASP A 172 -0.11 16.57 6.61
CA ASP A 172 -1.56 16.36 6.86
C ASP A 172 -1.86 15.06 7.61
N MET A 173 -1.12 14.86 8.68
CA MET A 173 -1.60 14.09 9.82
C MET A 173 -2.54 14.99 10.62
N THR A 174 -3.65 14.44 11.09
CA THR A 174 -4.46 15.15 12.07
C THR A 174 -3.61 15.54 13.28
N PRO A 175 -3.97 16.57 14.04
CA PRO A 175 -3.27 16.90 15.30
C PRO A 175 -3.14 15.67 16.23
N GLU A 176 -4.14 14.78 16.23
CA GLU A 176 -4.15 13.55 17.01
C GLU A 176 -3.15 12.53 16.48
N GLU A 177 -3.10 12.32 15.17
CA GLU A 177 -2.12 11.43 14.52
C GLU A 177 -0.69 11.94 14.69
N HIS A 178 -0.50 13.27 14.59
CA HIS A 178 0.80 13.89 14.84
C HIS A 178 1.23 13.71 16.29
N ALA A 179 0.33 13.97 17.26
CA ALA A 179 0.60 13.77 18.69
C ALA A 179 0.87 12.30 19.00
N TRP A 180 0.14 11.38 18.37
CA TRP A 180 0.39 9.94 18.50
C TRP A 180 1.75 9.54 17.94
N LEU A 181 2.10 9.98 16.72
CA LEU A 181 3.39 9.70 16.10
C LEU A 181 4.54 10.30 16.90
N GLU A 182 4.37 11.52 17.42
CA GLU A 182 5.35 12.17 18.27
C GLU A 182 5.54 11.40 19.58
N THR A 183 4.45 10.90 20.17
CA THR A 183 4.48 10.04 21.36
C THR A 183 5.19 8.72 21.05
N VAL A 184 4.87 8.05 19.94
CA VAL A 184 5.53 6.83 19.47
C VAL A 184 7.01 7.09 19.20
N HIS A 185 7.33 8.18 18.51
CA HIS A 185 8.72 8.58 18.24
C HIS A 185 9.49 8.81 19.54
N LYS A 186 8.91 9.58 20.47
CA LYS A 186 9.52 9.84 21.78
C LYS A 186 9.74 8.56 22.57
N ASN A 187 8.75 7.66 22.61
CA ASN A 187 8.86 6.39 23.34
C ASN A 187 9.85 5.41 22.69
N LEU A 188 10.02 5.47 21.36
CA LEU A 188 10.94 4.61 20.63
C LEU A 188 12.36 5.16 20.55
N THR A 189 12.54 6.47 20.60
CA THR A 189 13.86 7.10 20.38
C THR A 189 14.50 7.65 21.64
N VAL A 190 13.74 8.24 22.56
CA VAL A 190 14.28 8.89 23.75
C VAL A 190 13.36 8.66 24.95
N LEU A 191 13.71 7.78 25.85
CA LEU A 191 13.15 7.68 27.20
C LEU A 191 14.23 8.10 28.17
N ASP A 192 14.03 9.17 28.94
CA ASP A 192 14.97 9.71 29.93
C ASP A 192 16.41 9.90 29.43
N GLY A 193 16.56 10.45 28.19
CA GLY A 193 17.87 10.63 27.57
C GLY A 193 18.50 9.35 27.01
N ARG A 194 17.76 8.24 27.00
CA ARG A 194 18.20 6.93 26.51
C ARG A 194 17.44 6.55 25.26
N ASN A 195 18.07 5.83 24.34
CA ASN A 195 17.42 5.29 23.15
C ASN A 195 16.87 3.88 23.45
N PRO A 196 15.55 3.73 23.74
CA PRO A 196 15.02 2.42 24.15
C PRO A 196 15.09 1.38 23.02
N VAL A 197 14.97 1.80 21.75
CA VAL A 197 15.13 0.89 20.60
C VAL A 197 16.58 0.40 20.52
N GLY A 198 17.54 1.31 20.70
CA GLY A 198 18.95 0.95 20.76
C GLY A 198 19.26 0.02 21.94
N GLN A 199 18.65 0.25 23.11
CA GLN A 199 18.82 -0.64 24.27
C GLN A 199 18.18 -2.02 24.04
N ILE A 200 16.98 -2.08 23.46
CA ILE A 200 16.35 -3.35 23.08
C ILE A 200 17.23 -4.08 22.08
N TYR A 201 17.74 -3.37 21.06
CA TYR A 201 18.65 -3.95 20.08
C TYR A 201 19.93 -4.49 20.73
N THR A 202 20.60 -3.69 21.58
CA THR A 202 21.84 -4.14 22.25
C THR A 202 21.60 -5.34 23.15
N ARG A 203 20.53 -5.34 23.96
CA ARG A 203 20.18 -6.46 24.82
C ARG A 203 19.82 -7.73 24.06
N LEU A 204 18.93 -7.62 23.08
CA LEU A 204 18.42 -8.78 22.33
C LEU A 204 19.37 -9.23 21.22
N ALA A 205 19.97 -8.30 20.49
CA ALA A 205 20.81 -8.60 19.35
C ALA A 205 22.26 -8.88 19.73
N MET A 206 22.81 -8.06 20.62
CA MET A 206 24.24 -8.11 20.96
C MET A 206 24.51 -8.83 22.28
N GLY A 207 23.52 -8.90 23.19
CA GLY A 207 23.69 -9.44 24.54
C GLY A 207 24.43 -8.48 25.44
N GLU A 208 24.32 -7.19 25.20
CA GLU A 208 24.98 -6.14 25.93
C GLU A 208 23.96 -5.17 26.53
N ASP A 209 24.20 -4.62 27.68
CA ASP A 209 23.44 -3.52 28.25
C ASP A 209 24.39 -2.45 28.75
N HIS A 210 24.62 -1.43 27.98
CA HIS A 210 25.50 -0.32 28.31
C HIS A 210 25.01 0.53 29.51
N THR A 211 23.76 0.31 29.95
CA THR A 211 23.18 1.01 31.11
C THR A 211 23.17 0.20 32.39
N ASN A 212 23.43 -1.09 32.29
CA ASN A 212 23.51 -2.00 33.44
C ASN A 212 24.77 -2.88 33.32
N PRO A 213 25.85 -2.57 34.04
CA PRO A 213 27.10 -3.33 34.01
C PRO A 213 26.94 -4.76 34.53
N ASP A 214 25.92 -5.03 35.35
CA ASP A 214 25.63 -6.35 35.91
C ASP A 214 24.70 -7.18 35.03
N PHE A 215 24.41 -6.71 33.81
CA PHE A 215 23.52 -7.42 32.86
C PHE A 215 24.15 -8.73 32.40
N VAL A 216 23.53 -9.83 32.75
CA VAL A 216 23.94 -11.17 32.32
C VAL A 216 22.99 -11.68 31.25
N VAL A 217 23.53 -12.11 30.12
CA VAL A 217 22.78 -12.73 29.05
C VAL A 217 22.33 -14.13 29.45
N THR A 218 21.03 -14.30 29.66
CA THR A 218 20.42 -15.59 30.05
C THR A 218 19.77 -16.32 28.88
N HIS A 219 19.82 -15.74 27.68
CA HIS A 219 19.17 -16.29 26.49
C HIS A 219 20.03 -16.07 25.22
N PRO A 220 19.86 -16.86 24.17
CA PRO A 220 20.56 -16.65 22.90
C PRO A 220 20.25 -15.28 22.30
N THR A 221 21.27 -14.53 21.93
CA THR A 221 21.11 -13.24 21.24
C THR A 221 21.03 -13.44 19.73
N LEU A 222 20.54 -12.44 18.99
CA LEU A 222 20.57 -12.48 17.52
C LEU A 222 22.01 -12.61 16.99
N LYS A 223 22.99 -12.00 17.67
CA LYS A 223 24.42 -12.13 17.36
C LYS A 223 24.88 -13.57 17.52
N SER A 224 24.53 -14.24 18.63
CA SER A 224 24.90 -15.63 18.87
C SER A 224 24.20 -16.59 17.94
N LEU A 225 22.91 -16.36 17.62
CA LEU A 225 22.15 -17.13 16.65
C LEU A 225 22.72 -16.96 15.24
N GLY A 226 23.12 -15.72 14.86
CA GLY A 226 23.80 -15.45 13.59
C GLY A 226 25.12 -16.20 13.48
N ALA A 227 25.93 -16.22 14.55
CA ALA A 227 27.19 -16.97 14.60
C ALA A 227 26.95 -18.48 14.48
N GLN A 228 25.93 -19.01 15.17
CA GLN A 228 25.54 -20.42 15.07
C GLN A 228 25.07 -20.78 13.65
N LEU A 229 24.27 -19.91 13.02
CA LEU A 229 23.81 -20.11 11.63
C LEU A 229 24.99 -20.12 10.67
N THR A 230 25.95 -19.22 10.80
CA THR A 230 27.17 -19.17 9.99
C THR A 230 28.01 -20.44 10.19
N SER A 231 28.15 -20.91 11.44
CA SER A 231 28.86 -22.15 11.73
C SER A 231 28.16 -23.37 11.14
N LEU A 232 26.82 -23.40 11.21
CA LEU A 232 26.02 -24.47 10.59
C LEU A 232 26.16 -24.45 9.07
N GLN A 233 26.13 -23.27 8.47
CA GLN A 233 26.30 -23.11 7.02
C GLN A 233 27.69 -23.54 6.56
N THR A 234 28.73 -23.24 7.34
CA THR A 234 30.11 -23.69 7.09
C THR A 234 30.21 -25.20 7.21
N ALA A 235 29.61 -25.79 8.25
CA ALA A 235 29.58 -27.24 8.42
C ALA A 235 28.81 -27.95 7.30
N LEU A 236 27.67 -27.37 6.87
CA LEU A 236 26.87 -27.89 5.77
C LEU A 236 27.64 -27.82 4.44
N THR A 237 28.35 -26.73 4.19
CA THR A 237 29.20 -26.58 3.00
C THR A 237 30.38 -27.58 3.02
N ALA A 238 31.01 -27.75 4.21
CA ALA A 238 32.06 -28.76 4.35
C ALA A 238 31.55 -30.19 4.15
N LEU A 239 30.31 -30.47 4.60
CA LEU A 239 29.63 -31.74 4.39
C LEU A 239 29.28 -31.96 2.93
N ALA A 240 28.75 -30.93 2.25
CA ALA A 240 28.41 -30.98 0.83
C ALA A 240 29.63 -31.19 -0.09
N ASN A 241 30.82 -30.75 0.36
CA ASN A 241 32.08 -30.93 -0.36
C ASN A 241 32.81 -32.24 -0.05
N LYS A 242 32.26 -33.08 0.84
CA LYS A 242 32.76 -34.41 1.06
C LYS A 242 32.16 -35.38 0.04
N ASP A 243 33.01 -36.21 -0.56
CA ASP A 243 32.58 -37.29 -1.42
C ASP A 243 31.96 -38.41 -0.54
N PHE A 244 30.63 -38.43 -0.50
CA PHE A 244 29.87 -39.42 0.26
C PHE A 244 29.23 -40.38 -0.75
N THR A 245 29.49 -41.66 -0.61
CA THR A 245 28.94 -42.72 -1.47
C THR A 245 27.43 -42.96 -1.26
N ASP A 246 26.79 -42.30 -0.30
CA ASP A 246 25.35 -42.39 -0.06
C ASP A 246 24.77 -41.00 0.32
N GLU A 247 24.66 -40.13 -0.69
CA GLU A 247 24.13 -38.79 -0.52
C GLU A 247 22.69 -38.77 -0.01
N GLN A 248 21.88 -39.75 -0.35
CA GLN A 248 20.47 -39.81 -0.02
C GLN A 248 20.22 -40.12 1.47
N ALA A 249 21.03 -40.98 2.07
CA ALA A 249 20.96 -41.30 3.50
C ALA A 249 21.45 -40.11 4.34
N ILE A 250 22.42 -39.34 3.87
CA ILE A 250 22.96 -38.19 4.56
C ILE A 250 21.97 -37.01 4.55
N VAL A 251 21.36 -36.73 3.37
CA VAL A 251 20.32 -35.71 3.23
C VAL A 251 19.11 -36.06 4.10
N ALA A 252 18.69 -37.31 4.10
CA ALA A 252 17.60 -37.77 4.96
C ALA A 252 17.93 -37.62 6.46
N GLY A 253 19.16 -37.92 6.86
CA GLY A 253 19.64 -37.77 8.25
C GLY A 253 19.70 -36.30 8.69
N VAL A 254 20.16 -35.41 7.82
CA VAL A 254 20.20 -33.95 8.10
C VAL A 254 18.80 -33.37 8.18
N LEU A 255 17.91 -33.73 7.26
CA LEU A 255 16.50 -33.28 7.28
C LEU A 255 15.75 -33.82 8.49
N ALA A 256 15.97 -35.08 8.90
CA ALA A 256 15.40 -35.64 10.11
C ALA A 256 15.94 -34.98 11.40
N GLY A 257 17.18 -34.45 11.33
CA GLY A 257 17.80 -33.70 12.44
C GLY A 257 17.36 -32.25 12.57
N LEU A 258 16.92 -31.64 11.45
CA LEU A 258 16.56 -30.22 11.33
C LEU A 258 15.06 -30.01 11.11
N THR A 259 14.20 -30.79 11.77
CA THR A 259 12.75 -30.59 11.63
C THR A 259 12.33 -29.21 12.16
N PRO A 260 11.31 -28.55 11.55
CA PRO A 260 10.78 -27.28 12.04
C PRO A 260 10.45 -27.29 13.52
N GLU A 261 10.01 -28.45 14.06
CA GLU A 261 9.69 -28.64 15.47
C GLU A 261 10.94 -28.59 16.37
N LYS A 262 12.05 -29.17 15.93
CA LYS A 262 13.32 -29.11 16.67
C LYS A 262 13.94 -27.73 16.63
N ILE A 263 13.82 -27.03 15.48
CA ILE A 263 14.24 -25.64 15.37
C ILE A 263 13.35 -24.76 16.24
N ALA A 264 12.04 -24.96 16.23
CA ALA A 264 11.10 -24.24 17.08
C ALA A 264 11.31 -24.53 18.56
N ALA A 265 11.63 -25.80 18.93
CA ALA A 265 11.95 -26.16 20.31
C ALA A 265 13.29 -25.61 20.80
N ALA A 266 14.24 -25.34 19.90
CA ALA A 266 15.51 -24.69 20.22
C ALA A 266 15.37 -23.16 20.41
N ILE A 267 14.28 -22.57 19.91
CA ILE A 267 13.91 -21.17 20.20
C ILE A 267 13.19 -21.18 21.55
N PRO A 268 13.78 -20.60 22.61
CA PRO A 268 13.16 -20.61 23.93
C PRO A 268 11.76 -19.99 23.85
N PRO A 269 10.70 -20.64 24.38
CA PRO A 269 9.32 -20.11 24.36
C PRO A 269 9.20 -18.74 25.05
N THR A 270 10.22 -18.39 25.80
CA THR A 270 10.31 -17.14 26.56
C THR A 270 10.67 -15.93 25.72
N ILE A 271 11.30 -16.07 24.54
CA ILE A 271 11.75 -14.88 23.75
C ILE A 271 10.55 -14.08 23.23
N ALA A 272 9.62 -14.72 22.56
CA ALA A 272 8.42 -14.01 22.04
C ALA A 272 7.58 -13.46 23.20
N LYS A 273 7.44 -14.24 24.29
CA LYS A 273 6.72 -13.80 25.50
C LYS A 273 7.44 -12.65 26.21
N GLN A 274 8.74 -12.72 26.37
CA GLN A 274 9.54 -11.65 27.01
C GLN A 274 9.51 -10.35 26.20
N VAL A 275 9.58 -10.43 24.88
CA VAL A 275 9.44 -9.26 23.99
C VAL A 275 8.03 -8.68 24.11
N ALA A 276 7.00 -9.51 24.08
CA ALA A 276 5.62 -9.07 24.23
C ALA A 276 5.34 -8.46 25.61
N ASP A 277 5.82 -9.11 26.68
CA ASP A 277 5.65 -8.64 28.07
C ASP A 277 6.41 -7.33 28.31
N GLU A 278 7.61 -7.17 27.75
CA GLU A 278 8.40 -5.95 27.86
C GLU A 278 7.83 -4.79 27.03
N LEU A 279 7.31 -5.08 25.82
CA LEU A 279 6.58 -4.11 25.02
C LEU A 279 5.28 -3.69 25.70
N ALA A 280 4.52 -4.64 26.27
CA ALA A 280 3.29 -4.34 27.00
C ALA A 280 3.54 -3.47 28.24
N LYS A 281 4.58 -3.76 29.02
CA LYS A 281 4.98 -2.94 30.19
C LYS A 281 5.32 -1.50 29.79
N ARG A 282 5.94 -1.30 28.62
CA ARG A 282 6.36 0.02 28.16
C ARG A 282 5.28 0.81 27.45
N LEU A 283 4.20 0.12 27.00
CA LEU A 283 3.03 0.77 26.41
C LEU A 283 1.98 1.23 27.45
N VAL A 284 2.08 0.71 28.68
CA VAL A 284 1.12 0.99 29.77
C VAL A 284 1.72 1.91 30.85
N ALA A 285 3.03 2.18 30.79
CA ALA A 285 3.74 3.13 31.66
C ALA A 285 3.89 4.50 30.98
#